data_6b891a5b520901387e5f1e68cef66990
#
_entry.id   6b891a5b520901387e5f1e68cef66990
#
_cell.length_a   1.000
_cell.length_b   1.000
_cell.length_c   1.000
_cell.angle_alpha   90.00
_cell.angle_beta   90.00
_cell.angle_gamma   90.00
#
_symmetry.space_group_name_H-M   'P 1'
#
loop_
_entity.id
_entity.type
_entity.pdbx_description
1 polymer ?
#
loop_
_entity_poly.entity_id
_entity_poly.type
_entity_poly.pdbx_seq_one_letter_code
_entity_poly.pdbx_strand_id
1 'polypeptide(L)'
;MAENQNNNVEFTSNKDQHLKRSLKARHMNMIALGGAIGTGLFVAGGEVVSTAGPGGALVAYGLIGIMVYFLMTSLGEMATYLPIPGSFGTYAKRYVDPAFGFALGWNYWFNWAITLAAEVLAGALIMKYWFPDVPAIVWSALFLLVLFGLNYLST
;
A
#
# COMPACT_ATOMS: atom_id res chain seq x y z
N MET A 1 29.87 -13.27 -44.36
CA MET A 1 29.11 -12.04 -44.16
C MET A 1 28.10 -12.32 -43.08
N ALA A 2 28.44 -12.01 -41.84
CA ALA A 2 27.57 -12.18 -40.70
C ALA A 2 27.03 -10.78 -40.35
N GLU A 3 25.76 -10.58 -40.62
CA GLU A 3 25.04 -9.35 -40.37
C GLU A 3 24.83 -9.23 -38.88
N ASN A 4 25.52 -8.27 -38.33
CA ASN A 4 25.48 -7.88 -36.93
C ASN A 4 24.14 -7.18 -36.64
N GLN A 5 23.12 -7.94 -36.27
CA GLN A 5 21.88 -7.36 -35.74
C GLN A 5 22.16 -6.87 -34.31
N ASN A 6 22.67 -5.67 -34.24
CA ASN A 6 22.58 -4.84 -33.03
C ASN A 6 21.11 -4.69 -32.67
N ASN A 7 20.63 -5.55 -31.79
CA ASN A 7 19.43 -5.31 -31.03
C ASN A 7 19.72 -4.17 -30.03
N ASN A 8 19.87 -2.98 -30.57
CA ASN A 8 19.63 -1.76 -29.83
C ASN A 8 18.16 -1.82 -29.41
N VAL A 9 17.92 -2.36 -28.23
CA VAL A 9 16.72 -2.05 -27.49
C VAL A 9 16.81 -0.55 -27.24
N GLU A 10 16.36 0.23 -28.23
CA GLU A 10 16.08 1.63 -28.05
C GLU A 10 15.15 1.71 -26.86
N PHE A 11 15.72 2.08 -25.73
CA PHE A 11 14.94 2.68 -24.65
C PHE A 11 14.38 3.98 -25.24
N THR A 12 13.29 3.86 -26.01
CA THR A 12 12.45 5.00 -26.30
C THR A 12 12.08 5.55 -24.94
N SER A 13 12.79 6.57 -24.56
CA SER A 13 12.46 7.45 -23.44
C SER A 13 11.10 8.01 -23.77
N ASN A 14 10.06 7.26 -23.36
CA ASN A 14 8.70 7.70 -23.50
C ASN A 14 8.58 8.91 -22.56
N LYS A 15 8.69 10.11 -23.10
CA LYS A 15 8.59 11.40 -22.38
C LYS A 15 7.33 11.51 -21.52
N ASP A 16 6.36 10.62 -21.75
CA ASP A 16 5.06 10.60 -21.08
C ASP A 16 5.04 9.80 -19.77
N GLN A 17 6.14 9.10 -19.40
CA GLN A 17 6.24 8.31 -18.17
C GLN A 17 6.96 9.02 -17.02
N HIS A 18 7.29 10.29 -17.14
CA HIS A 18 7.90 11.03 -16.04
C HIS A 18 6.84 11.32 -14.97
N LEU A 19 7.04 10.74 -13.79
CA LEU A 19 6.25 11.04 -12.60
C LEU A 19 6.30 12.56 -12.34
N LYS A 20 5.14 13.20 -12.31
CA LYS A 20 5.06 14.63 -11.96
C LYS A 20 5.36 14.80 -10.47
N ARG A 21 6.39 15.57 -10.14
CA ARG A 21 6.75 15.92 -8.76
C ARG A 21 5.84 17.04 -8.24
N SER A 22 4.57 16.76 -8.04
CA SER A 22 3.58 17.73 -7.54
C SER A 22 3.38 17.68 -6.03
N LEU A 23 3.78 16.59 -5.37
CA LEU A 23 3.60 16.40 -3.94
C LEU A 23 4.70 17.12 -3.15
N LYS A 24 4.29 17.95 -2.18
CA LYS A 24 5.19 18.54 -1.20
C LYS A 24 5.44 17.55 -0.06
N ALA A 25 6.58 17.67 0.65
CA ALA A 25 6.93 16.79 1.77
C ALA A 25 5.82 16.67 2.82
N ARG A 26 5.11 17.75 3.13
CA ARG A 26 3.96 17.71 4.06
C ARG A 26 2.83 16.79 3.59
N HIS A 27 2.56 16.76 2.27
CA HIS A 27 1.51 15.90 1.70
C HIS A 27 1.94 14.43 1.79
N MET A 28 3.21 14.15 1.51
CA MET A 28 3.76 12.80 1.62
C MET A 28 3.73 12.30 3.07
N ASN A 29 4.10 13.14 4.03
CA ASN A 29 4.05 12.78 5.45
C ASN A 29 2.61 12.53 5.91
N MET A 30 1.64 13.34 5.49
CA MET A 30 0.22 13.14 5.83
C MET A 30 -0.32 11.83 5.24
N ILE A 31 0.01 11.53 3.99
CA ILE A 31 -0.39 10.27 3.33
C ILE A 31 0.26 9.07 4.03
N ALA A 32 1.55 9.17 4.36
CA ALA A 32 2.29 8.11 5.03
C ALA A 32 1.74 7.85 6.43
N LEU A 33 1.48 8.89 7.22
CA LEU A 33 0.89 8.77 8.55
C LEU A 33 -0.54 8.21 8.48
N GLY A 34 -1.38 8.71 7.57
CA GLY A 34 -2.75 8.22 7.38
C GLY A 34 -2.80 6.77 6.92
N GLY A 35 -1.85 6.35 6.06
CA GLY A 35 -1.76 4.96 5.61
C GLY A 35 -1.14 4.00 6.64
N ALA A 36 -0.25 4.51 7.52
CA ALA A 36 0.37 3.70 8.58
C ALA A 36 -0.55 3.53 9.80
N ILE A 37 -1.34 4.56 10.13
CA ILE A 37 -2.29 4.54 11.24
C ILE A 37 -3.65 4.10 10.70
N GLY A 38 -3.81 2.80 10.49
CA GLY A 38 -5.06 2.20 10.00
C GLY A 38 -5.78 1.40 11.06
N THR A 39 -6.78 0.65 10.64
CA THR A 39 -7.56 -0.28 11.46
C THR A 39 -6.69 -1.31 12.17
N GLY A 40 -5.54 -1.67 11.60
CA GLY A 40 -4.57 -2.57 12.23
C GLY A 40 -4.14 -2.09 13.61
N LEU A 41 -3.89 -0.80 13.78
CA LEU A 41 -3.51 -0.25 15.09
C LEU A 41 -4.71 -0.12 16.03
N PHE A 42 -5.82 0.43 15.54
CA PHE A 42 -6.96 0.75 16.39
C PHE A 42 -7.87 -0.44 16.70
N VAL A 43 -8.06 -1.35 15.77
CA VAL A 43 -8.95 -2.52 15.93
C VAL A 43 -8.17 -3.73 16.40
N ALA A 44 -7.09 -4.11 15.70
CA ALA A 44 -6.30 -5.29 16.04
C ALA A 44 -5.31 -5.06 17.19
N GLY A 45 -4.92 -3.82 17.48
CA GLY A 45 -3.97 -3.51 18.56
C GLY A 45 -4.45 -3.96 19.94
N GLY A 46 -5.75 -3.84 20.22
CA GLY A 46 -6.35 -4.33 21.45
C GLY A 46 -6.24 -5.86 21.60
N GLU A 47 -6.48 -6.59 20.53
CA GLU A 47 -6.36 -8.05 20.49
C GLU A 47 -4.90 -8.51 20.68
N VAL A 48 -3.96 -7.85 20.03
CA VAL A 48 -2.52 -8.12 20.20
C VAL A 48 -2.10 -7.94 21.66
N VAL A 49 -2.51 -6.84 22.29
CA VAL A 49 -2.18 -6.58 23.69
C VAL A 49 -2.86 -7.58 24.63
N SER A 50 -4.11 -7.97 24.35
CA SER A 50 -4.84 -8.94 25.18
C SER A 50 -4.24 -10.35 25.09
N THR A 51 -3.73 -10.74 23.93
CA THR A 51 -3.20 -12.08 23.67
C THR A 51 -1.74 -12.23 24.11
N ALA A 52 -0.89 -11.26 23.75
CA ALA A 52 0.56 -11.31 24.00
C ALA A 52 1.00 -10.53 25.25
N GLY A 53 0.09 -9.81 25.87
CA GLY A 53 0.40 -8.86 26.94
C GLY A 53 1.12 -7.59 26.41
N PRO A 54 1.19 -6.52 27.21
CA PRO A 54 1.80 -5.26 26.77
C PRO A 54 3.29 -5.41 26.42
N GLY A 55 4.05 -6.25 27.14
CA GLY A 55 5.46 -6.52 26.87
C GLY A 55 5.65 -7.29 25.55
N GLY A 56 4.85 -8.33 25.33
CA GLY A 56 4.88 -9.11 24.08
C GLY A 56 4.48 -8.27 22.86
N ALA A 57 3.47 -7.44 22.99
CA ALA A 57 3.06 -6.51 21.96
C ALA A 57 4.18 -5.53 21.58
N LEU A 58 4.86 -4.95 22.58
CA LEU A 58 5.96 -4.00 22.36
C LEU A 58 7.13 -4.68 21.61
N VAL A 59 7.51 -5.88 22.01
CA VAL A 59 8.56 -6.65 21.34
C VAL A 59 8.18 -6.99 19.91
N ALA A 60 6.95 -7.48 19.69
CA ALA A 60 6.48 -7.84 18.35
C ALA A 60 6.47 -6.62 17.42
N TYR A 61 5.87 -5.51 17.83
CA TYR A 61 5.87 -4.27 17.05
C TYR A 61 7.27 -3.71 16.83
N GLY A 62 8.16 -3.81 17.82
CA GLY A 62 9.56 -3.38 17.70
C GLY A 62 10.33 -4.18 16.63
N LEU A 63 10.22 -5.50 16.65
CA LEU A 63 10.88 -6.38 15.68
C LEU A 63 10.35 -6.15 14.27
N ILE A 64 9.02 -6.09 14.11
CA ILE A 64 8.39 -5.80 12.80
C ILE A 64 8.77 -4.39 12.32
N GLY A 65 8.80 -3.40 13.22
CA GLY A 65 9.21 -2.03 12.90
C GLY A 65 10.64 -1.96 12.35
N ILE A 66 11.58 -2.68 12.95
CA ILE A 66 12.96 -2.78 12.45
C ILE A 66 13.00 -3.44 11.06
N MET A 67 12.27 -4.53 10.88
CA MET A 67 12.20 -5.22 9.58
C MET A 67 11.63 -4.31 8.49
N VAL A 68 10.53 -3.61 8.78
CA VAL A 68 9.91 -2.66 7.85
C VAL A 68 10.83 -1.48 7.54
N TYR A 69 11.57 -0.99 8.52
CA TYR A 69 12.55 0.08 8.33
C TYR A 69 13.61 -0.31 7.29
N PHE A 70 14.23 -1.49 7.40
CA PHE A 70 15.21 -1.96 6.43
C PHE A 70 14.61 -2.16 5.04
N LEU A 71 13.41 -2.73 4.98
CA LEU A 71 12.70 -2.94 3.71
C LEU A 71 12.39 -1.60 3.01
N MET A 72 11.89 -0.62 3.76
CA MET A 72 11.56 0.69 3.21
C MET A 72 12.78 1.50 2.83
N THR A 73 13.88 1.38 3.57
CA THR A 73 15.16 2.02 3.23
C THR A 73 15.70 1.46 1.91
N SER A 74 15.73 0.14 1.76
CA SER A 74 16.17 -0.51 0.50
C SER A 74 15.28 -0.13 -0.69
N LEU A 75 13.96 -0.07 -0.49
CA LEU A 75 13.05 0.38 -1.52
C LEU A 75 13.27 1.85 -1.89
N GLY A 76 13.51 2.71 -0.90
CA GLY A 76 13.81 4.12 -1.09
C GLY A 76 15.08 4.34 -1.93
N GLU A 77 16.11 3.56 -1.70
CA GLU A 77 17.34 3.57 -2.50
C GLU A 77 17.06 3.20 -3.96
N MET A 78 16.33 2.10 -4.18
CA MET A 78 15.94 1.67 -5.53
C MET A 78 15.07 2.73 -6.23
N ALA A 79 14.11 3.32 -5.53
CA ALA A 79 13.23 4.35 -6.08
C ALA A 79 13.96 5.66 -6.39
N THR A 80 15.02 5.97 -5.67
CA THR A 80 15.88 7.12 -5.94
C THR A 80 16.76 6.89 -7.16
N TYR A 81 17.31 5.67 -7.29
CA TYR A 81 18.16 5.29 -8.42
C TYR A 81 17.35 5.15 -9.71
N LEU A 82 16.16 4.56 -9.64
CA LEU A 82 15.32 4.29 -10.81
C LEU A 82 13.85 4.67 -10.52
N PRO A 83 13.47 5.95 -10.66
CA PRO A 83 12.12 6.44 -10.38
C PRO A 83 11.15 6.06 -11.52
N ILE A 84 10.63 4.84 -11.47
CA ILE A 84 9.68 4.30 -12.46
C ILE A 84 8.33 3.98 -11.81
N PRO A 85 7.22 4.11 -12.55
CA PRO A 85 5.92 3.69 -12.06
C PRO A 85 5.85 2.18 -11.87
N GLY A 86 5.01 1.72 -10.92
CA GLY A 86 4.83 0.30 -10.63
C GLY A 86 5.82 -0.26 -9.60
N SER A 87 6.79 0.55 -9.14
CA SER A 87 7.67 0.29 -7.99
C SER A 87 8.01 -1.21 -7.74
N PHE A 88 7.38 -1.84 -6.74
CA PHE A 88 7.68 -3.22 -6.33
C PHE A 88 7.66 -4.24 -7.47
N GLY A 89 6.56 -4.29 -8.24
CA GLY A 89 6.41 -5.26 -9.33
C GLY A 89 7.41 -5.03 -10.46
N THR A 90 7.69 -3.75 -10.78
CA THR A 90 8.63 -3.41 -11.84
C THR A 90 10.07 -3.69 -11.43
N TYR A 91 10.45 -3.40 -10.18
CA TYR A 91 11.78 -3.76 -9.66
C TYR A 91 11.96 -5.27 -9.59
N ALA A 92 10.96 -6.01 -9.10
CA ALA A 92 11.00 -7.47 -9.06
C ALA A 92 11.15 -8.08 -10.46
N LYS A 93 10.37 -7.59 -11.45
CA LYS A 93 10.46 -8.02 -12.84
C LYS A 93 11.83 -7.76 -13.45
N ARG A 94 12.47 -6.64 -13.09
CA ARG A 94 13.75 -6.21 -13.67
C ARG A 94 14.96 -6.90 -13.03
N TYR A 95 14.96 -7.03 -11.69
CA TYR A 95 16.13 -7.45 -10.93
C TYR A 95 16.08 -8.90 -10.44
N VAL A 96 14.89 -9.52 -10.47
CA VAL A 96 14.73 -10.91 -10.05
C VAL A 96 14.29 -11.77 -11.23
N ASP A 97 13.01 -11.71 -11.59
CA ASP A 97 12.41 -12.53 -12.65
C ASP A 97 11.07 -11.98 -13.09
N PRO A 98 10.69 -12.05 -14.38
CA PRO A 98 9.39 -11.61 -14.87
C PRO A 98 8.19 -12.30 -14.21
N ALA A 99 8.28 -13.60 -13.92
CA ALA A 99 7.19 -14.33 -13.26
C ALA A 99 7.03 -13.90 -11.81
N PHE A 100 8.13 -13.65 -11.10
CA PHE A 100 8.10 -13.10 -9.75
C PHE A 100 7.50 -11.69 -9.71
N GLY A 101 7.86 -10.83 -10.67
CA GLY A 101 7.27 -9.50 -10.81
C GLY A 101 5.76 -9.54 -11.06
N PHE A 102 5.29 -10.49 -11.86
CA PHE A 102 3.86 -10.70 -12.10
C PHE A 102 3.14 -11.16 -10.83
N ALA A 103 3.68 -12.16 -10.13
CA ALA A 103 3.11 -12.66 -8.89
C ALA A 103 3.05 -11.56 -7.81
N LEU A 104 4.09 -10.74 -7.71
CA LEU A 104 4.14 -9.61 -6.76
C LEU A 104 3.11 -8.53 -7.09
N GLY A 105 2.89 -8.24 -8.37
CA GLY A 105 1.85 -7.32 -8.82
C GLY A 105 0.45 -7.78 -8.43
N TRP A 106 0.13 -9.06 -8.62
CA TRP A 106 -1.13 -9.66 -8.18
C TRP A 106 -1.29 -9.66 -6.66
N ASN A 107 -0.23 -10.01 -5.93
CA ASN A 107 -0.23 -9.98 -4.48
C ASN A 107 -0.48 -8.56 -3.95
N TYR A 108 0.12 -7.56 -4.56
CA TYR A 108 -0.08 -6.15 -4.20
C TYR A 108 -1.52 -5.70 -4.44
N TRP A 109 -2.10 -6.03 -5.61
CA TRP A 109 -3.50 -5.74 -5.90
C TRP A 109 -4.45 -6.42 -4.90
N PHE A 110 -4.24 -7.70 -4.64
CA PHE A 110 -5.06 -8.47 -3.71
C PHE A 110 -4.97 -7.94 -2.28
N ASN A 111 -3.78 -7.55 -1.84
CA ASN A 111 -3.58 -6.91 -0.54
C ASN A 111 -4.44 -5.65 -0.39
N TRP A 112 -4.43 -4.76 -1.38
CA TRP A 112 -5.23 -3.54 -1.34
C TRP A 112 -6.73 -3.80 -1.42
N ALA A 113 -7.16 -4.78 -2.18
CA ALA A 113 -8.57 -5.17 -2.27
C ALA A 113 -9.10 -5.66 -0.91
N ILE A 114 -8.35 -6.51 -0.22
CA ILE A 114 -8.70 -6.99 1.12
C ILE A 114 -8.62 -5.87 2.16
N THR A 115 -7.58 -5.04 2.10
CA THR A 115 -7.44 -3.91 3.02
C THR A 115 -8.65 -2.97 2.94
N LEU A 116 -9.10 -2.63 1.72
CA LEU A 116 -10.29 -1.82 1.55
C LEU A 116 -11.52 -2.44 2.22
N ALA A 117 -11.74 -3.74 2.04
CA ALA A 117 -12.86 -4.43 2.66
C ALA A 117 -12.74 -4.42 4.21
N ALA A 118 -11.55 -4.66 4.73
CA ALA A 118 -11.28 -4.63 6.17
C ALA A 118 -11.52 -3.23 6.78
N GLU A 119 -11.06 -2.17 6.11
CA GLU A 119 -11.25 -0.79 6.55
C GLU A 119 -12.73 -0.39 6.60
N VAL A 120 -13.50 -0.77 5.58
CA VAL A 120 -14.94 -0.51 5.53
C VAL A 120 -15.67 -1.25 6.66
N LEU A 121 -15.33 -2.52 6.90
CA LEU A 121 -15.91 -3.30 7.99
C LEU A 121 -15.56 -2.73 9.37
N ALA A 122 -14.33 -2.35 9.57
CA ALA A 122 -13.87 -1.75 10.83
C ALA A 122 -14.57 -0.41 11.09
N GLY A 123 -14.72 0.44 10.07
CA GLY A 123 -15.50 1.66 10.17
C GLY A 123 -16.95 1.39 10.58
N ALA A 124 -17.58 0.39 9.98
CA ALA A 124 -18.95 -0.02 10.35
C ALA A 124 -19.06 -0.55 11.78
N LEU A 125 -18.05 -1.28 12.27
CA LEU A 125 -18.00 -1.75 13.66
C LEU A 125 -17.87 -0.59 14.65
N ILE A 126 -17.08 0.43 14.34
CA ILE A 126 -16.92 1.63 15.15
C ILE A 126 -18.27 2.37 15.24
N MET A 127 -18.99 2.49 14.15
CA MET A 127 -20.31 3.15 14.12
C MET A 127 -21.36 2.44 14.99
N LYS A 128 -21.25 1.14 15.18
CA LYS A 128 -22.12 0.39 16.08
C LYS A 128 -22.03 0.82 17.54
N TYR A 129 -20.93 1.44 17.95
CA TYR A 129 -20.79 1.97 19.30
C TYR A 129 -21.79 3.11 19.57
N TRP A 130 -22.04 3.96 18.58
CA TRP A 130 -22.98 5.09 18.71
C TRP A 130 -24.40 4.71 18.27
N PHE A 131 -24.54 3.78 17.33
CA PHE A 131 -25.82 3.38 16.73
C PHE A 131 -25.97 1.85 16.74
N PRO A 132 -26.19 1.24 17.92
CA PRO A 132 -26.22 -0.22 18.07
C PRO A 132 -27.36 -0.90 17.28
N ASP A 133 -28.47 -0.21 17.07
CA ASP A 133 -29.67 -0.74 16.39
C ASP A 133 -29.52 -0.76 14.86
N VAL A 134 -28.56 -0.03 14.30
CA VAL A 134 -28.34 0.03 12.86
C VAL A 134 -27.43 -1.12 12.42
N PRO A 135 -27.88 -1.97 11.47
CA PRO A 135 -27.04 -3.04 10.95
C PRO A 135 -25.72 -2.52 10.34
N ALA A 136 -24.61 -3.24 10.58
CA ALA A 136 -23.29 -2.83 10.09
C ALA A 136 -23.23 -2.69 8.56
N ILE A 137 -24.05 -3.46 7.84
CA ILE A 137 -24.12 -3.40 6.37
C ILE A 137 -24.54 -2.02 5.85
N VAL A 138 -25.39 -1.30 6.59
CA VAL A 138 -25.82 0.05 6.20
C VAL A 138 -24.65 1.02 6.23
N TRP A 139 -23.84 0.96 7.27
CA TRP A 139 -22.63 1.77 7.41
C TRP A 139 -21.58 1.40 6.37
N SER A 140 -21.38 0.10 6.12
CA SER A 140 -20.46 -0.35 5.08
C SER A 140 -20.87 0.15 3.69
N ALA A 141 -22.16 0.08 3.36
CA ALA A 141 -22.68 0.60 2.11
C ALA A 141 -22.50 2.12 2.00
N LEU A 142 -22.77 2.86 3.07
CA LEU A 142 -22.57 4.31 3.13
C LEU A 142 -21.09 4.67 2.88
N PHE A 143 -20.16 4.02 3.57
CA PHE A 143 -18.73 4.29 3.40
C PHE A 143 -18.25 3.96 1.99
N LEU A 144 -18.70 2.84 1.40
CA LEU A 144 -18.37 2.50 0.01
C LEU A 144 -18.90 3.55 -0.97
N LEU A 145 -20.12 4.03 -0.78
CA LEU A 145 -20.71 5.09 -1.63
C LEU A 145 -19.92 6.40 -1.51
N VAL A 146 -19.52 6.78 -0.31
CA VAL A 146 -18.71 7.99 -0.08
C VAL A 146 -17.35 7.83 -0.74
N LEU A 147 -16.67 6.70 -0.54
CA LEU A 147 -15.36 6.44 -1.17
C LEU A 147 -15.45 6.42 -2.69
N PHE A 148 -16.48 5.78 -3.23
CA PHE A 148 -16.73 5.75 -4.67
C PHE A 148 -17.00 7.16 -5.22
N GLY A 149 -17.84 7.93 -4.54
CA GLY A 149 -18.15 9.31 -4.92
C GLY A 149 -16.92 10.22 -4.91
N LEU A 150 -16.10 10.14 -3.86
CA LEU A 150 -14.86 10.90 -3.77
C LEU A 150 -13.87 10.54 -4.88
N ASN A 151 -13.71 9.26 -5.20
CA ASN A 151 -12.85 8.83 -6.29
C ASN A 151 -13.38 9.26 -7.66
N TYR A 152 -14.69 9.16 -7.86
CA TYR A 152 -15.31 9.59 -9.12
C TYR A 152 -15.18 11.09 -9.37
N LEU A 153 -15.27 11.90 -8.33
CA LEU A 153 -15.13 13.35 -8.42
C LEU A 153 -13.66 13.81 -8.52
N SER A 154 -12.72 12.97 -8.09
CA SER A 154 -11.27 13.30 -8.10
C SER A 154 -10.58 12.92 -9.41
N THR A 155 -11.24 12.20 -10.31
CA THR A 155 -10.71 11.79 -11.62
C THR A 155 -11.09 12.80 -12.67
#